data_0ed489cf6d5fad0d5bf3c6d2488ecdb4
#
_entry.id   0ed489cf6d5fad0d5bf3c6d2488ecdb4
#
_cell.length_a   1.000
_cell.length_b   1.000
_cell.length_c   1.000
_cell.angle_alpha   90.00
_cell.angle_beta   90.00
_cell.angle_gamma   90.00
#
_symmetry.space_group_name_H-M   'P 1'
#
loop_
_entity.id
_entity.type
_entity.pdbx_description
1 polymer ?
#
loop_
_entity_poly.entity_id
_entity_poly.type
_entity_poly.pdbx_seq_one_letter_code
_entity_poly.pdbx_strand_id
1 'polypeptide(L)'
;MATMKEEDVGAKTQAREGTAPELGTGRNAALDAYRGFVMLLMMAEVLRLSHVAAAYPSSVFWKVLAYNQTHVEWFGCSLHDTIQPGFSFLVGAALPYSLASRMAKGAQFAELFGHVLWRSLALVALGVFLRSMDHSMTYFTFEDTLSQIGLGYPLLFLIAFYFAQPERVKWPWAALAVILAGYWMLWALYPPATANFDWQTVGVSPAWNAQHNFTGFAAHWNKNFNFGNRFDQWFLNLFPRESRFEYNDGGYLTLSFIPTLGTMILGLIAGVWMRGSPQNKFPTRRFLLAGTTGIVAGLLLHYSHICPVVKRIWTPSWTIFSGGICFLFLAAFAWIMNVKGYRKWAFPLIVVGMNSIAAYCIAHFLEGFLSSSLQIHLGATFFQFAGRGLEPLFQGATMLFLYWLILLWMYQRKLFLKV
;
A
#
# COMPACT_ATOMS: atom_id res chain seq x y z
N MET A 1 70.48 41.23 -6.21
CA MET A 1 69.33 41.61 -7.03
C MET A 1 68.66 40.31 -7.47
N ALA A 2 67.71 39.82 -6.70
CA ALA A 2 66.80 38.73 -7.08
C ALA A 2 65.69 38.71 -6.00
N THR A 3 64.53 39.12 -6.40
CA THR A 3 63.30 39.17 -5.60
C THR A 3 62.73 37.76 -5.49
N MET A 4 62.65 37.22 -4.27
CA MET A 4 61.87 36.03 -3.95
C MET A 4 60.43 36.44 -3.69
N LYS A 5 59.50 35.82 -4.43
CA LYS A 5 58.06 35.88 -4.21
C LYS A 5 57.67 34.99 -3.03
N GLU A 6 56.95 35.59 -2.09
CA GLU A 6 56.13 34.87 -1.10
C GLU A 6 54.93 34.22 -1.86
N GLU A 7 54.85 32.90 -1.87
CA GLU A 7 53.68 32.14 -2.25
C GLU A 7 53.02 31.54 -1.01
N ASP A 8 51.89 32.10 -0.71
CA ASP A 8 50.59 31.60 -0.31
C ASP A 8 50.54 30.22 0.40
N VAL A 9 50.43 30.27 1.72
CA VAL A 9 50.02 29.18 2.63
C VAL A 9 48.64 29.48 3.18
N GLY A 10 47.64 29.38 2.33
CA GLY A 10 46.25 29.70 2.71
C GLY A 10 45.19 28.92 1.94
N ALA A 11 45.27 27.56 1.88
CA ALA A 11 44.16 26.81 1.37
C ALA A 11 44.28 25.32 1.73
N LYS A 12 43.68 24.88 2.81
CA LYS A 12 43.16 23.50 2.96
C LYS A 12 42.51 23.29 4.34
N THR A 13 41.35 23.87 4.52
CA THR A 13 40.38 23.33 5.50
C THR A 13 38.97 23.62 4.98
N GLN A 14 38.63 23.07 3.80
CA GLN A 14 37.24 22.86 3.44
C GLN A 14 36.82 21.51 4.04
N ALA A 15 36.08 21.60 5.14
CA ALA A 15 35.36 20.49 5.71
C ALA A 15 34.54 19.82 4.58
N ARG A 16 34.74 18.53 4.36
CA ARG A 16 33.84 17.67 3.57
C ARG A 16 32.46 17.70 4.21
N GLU A 17 31.63 18.64 3.83
CA GLU A 17 30.20 18.47 3.98
C GLU A 17 29.80 17.21 3.21
N GLY A 18 29.33 16.21 3.96
CA GLY A 18 28.81 14.98 3.40
C GLY A 18 27.62 15.30 2.48
N THR A 19 27.91 15.43 1.20
CA THR A 19 26.89 15.52 0.16
C THR A 19 26.07 14.23 0.21
N ALA A 20 24.80 14.34 0.62
CA ALA A 20 23.84 13.27 0.43
C ALA A 20 23.92 12.82 -1.04
N PRO A 21 23.91 11.50 -1.35
CA PRO A 21 24.05 11.02 -2.71
C PRO A 21 23.01 11.70 -3.59
N GLU A 22 23.47 12.32 -4.68
CA GLU A 22 22.61 12.92 -5.69
C GLU A 22 21.67 11.83 -6.20
N LEU A 23 20.40 11.92 -5.83
CA LEU A 23 19.32 11.11 -6.41
C LEU A 23 19.27 11.46 -7.90
N GLY A 24 19.54 10.48 -8.77
CA GLY A 24 19.65 10.66 -10.22
C GLY A 24 18.53 11.55 -10.78
N THR A 25 18.91 12.45 -11.66
CA THR A 25 18.06 13.42 -12.34
C THR A 25 16.83 12.74 -12.95
N GLY A 26 15.65 12.92 -12.32
CA GLY A 26 14.36 12.36 -12.77
C GLY A 26 13.55 11.60 -11.72
N ARG A 27 14.10 11.29 -10.53
CA ARG A 27 13.41 10.59 -9.44
C ARG A 27 12.75 11.56 -8.46
N ASN A 28 11.51 11.28 -8.06
CA ASN A 28 10.80 12.10 -7.08
C ASN A 28 11.00 11.53 -5.67
N ALA A 29 11.88 12.16 -4.88
CA ALA A 29 12.22 11.74 -3.52
C ALA A 29 11.00 11.66 -2.58
N ALA A 30 9.99 12.52 -2.77
CA ALA A 30 8.77 12.49 -1.97
C ALA A 30 7.93 11.21 -2.24
N LEU A 31 7.88 10.75 -3.51
CA LEU A 31 7.26 9.46 -3.84
C LEU A 31 8.00 8.29 -3.20
N ASP A 32 9.34 8.29 -3.24
CA ASP A 32 10.15 7.23 -2.65
C ASP A 32 10.04 7.23 -1.13
N ALA A 33 10.02 8.41 -0.48
CA ALA A 33 9.82 8.54 0.96
C ALA A 33 8.41 8.07 1.39
N TYR A 34 7.37 8.46 0.66
CA TYR A 34 6.01 8.01 0.97
C TYR A 34 5.86 6.49 0.76
N ARG A 35 6.48 5.92 -0.29
CA ARG A 35 6.53 4.48 -0.50
C ARG A 35 7.24 3.77 0.66
N GLY A 36 8.35 4.33 1.12
CA GLY A 36 9.07 3.83 2.29
C GLY A 36 8.26 3.91 3.57
N PHE A 37 7.49 4.97 3.77
CA PHE A 37 6.59 5.09 4.91
C PHE A 37 5.52 3.98 4.90
N VAL A 38 4.87 3.76 3.77
CA VAL A 38 3.86 2.69 3.61
C VAL A 38 4.47 1.31 3.88
N MET A 39 5.66 1.03 3.35
CA MET A 39 6.35 -0.24 3.57
C MET A 39 6.82 -0.38 5.03
N LEU A 40 7.27 0.70 5.66
CA LEU A 40 7.67 0.67 7.06
C LEU A 40 6.46 0.39 7.98
N LEU A 41 5.28 0.95 7.69
CA LEU A 41 4.05 0.62 8.42
C LEU A 41 3.72 -0.88 8.34
N MET A 42 3.87 -1.49 7.15
CA MET A 42 3.65 -2.91 6.96
C MET A 42 4.69 -3.74 7.74
N MET A 43 5.99 -3.44 7.59
CA MET A 43 7.06 -4.13 8.31
C MET A 43 6.92 -3.98 9.83
N ALA A 44 6.31 -2.89 10.31
CA ALA A 44 6.09 -2.61 11.72
C ALA A 44 5.04 -3.53 12.39
N GLU A 45 4.34 -4.38 11.64
CA GLU A 45 3.44 -5.41 12.21
C GLU A 45 4.14 -6.29 13.24
N VAL A 46 5.44 -6.54 13.06
CA VAL A 46 6.27 -7.30 14.00
C VAL A 46 6.35 -6.69 15.42
N LEU A 47 5.98 -5.42 15.59
CA LEU A 47 5.92 -4.77 16.92
C LEU A 47 4.79 -5.33 17.80
N ARG A 48 3.78 -5.99 17.20
CA ARG A 48 2.66 -6.67 17.88
C ARG A 48 2.00 -5.80 18.95
N LEU A 49 1.68 -4.54 18.62
CA LEU A 49 1.15 -3.55 19.57
C LEU A 49 -0.20 -3.97 20.19
N SER A 50 -0.97 -4.82 19.53
CA SER A 50 -2.19 -5.42 20.10
C SER A 50 -1.90 -6.26 21.34
N HIS A 51 -0.78 -7.04 21.35
CA HIS A 51 -0.35 -7.82 22.52
C HIS A 51 0.08 -6.89 23.66
N VAL A 52 0.78 -5.79 23.32
CA VAL A 52 1.15 -4.78 24.33
C VAL A 52 -0.09 -4.12 24.93
N ALA A 53 -1.07 -3.72 24.10
CA ALA A 53 -2.32 -3.13 24.58
C ALA A 53 -3.12 -4.10 25.46
N ALA A 54 -3.11 -5.40 25.16
CA ALA A 54 -3.74 -6.43 25.99
C ALA A 54 -3.06 -6.57 27.35
N ALA A 55 -1.72 -6.40 27.42
CA ALA A 55 -0.99 -6.41 28.70
C ALA A 55 -1.22 -5.12 29.55
N TYR A 56 -1.62 -4.01 28.91
CA TYR A 56 -1.89 -2.73 29.56
C TYR A 56 -3.31 -2.21 29.25
N PRO A 57 -4.36 -2.90 29.70
CA PRO A 57 -5.74 -2.62 29.28
C PRO A 57 -6.30 -1.28 29.76
N SER A 58 -5.69 -0.64 30.76
CA SER A 58 -6.06 0.70 31.23
C SER A 58 -5.42 1.83 30.41
N SER A 59 -4.38 1.54 29.60
CA SER A 59 -3.63 2.54 28.86
C SER A 59 -4.33 2.91 27.54
N VAL A 60 -4.82 4.15 27.44
CA VAL A 60 -5.38 4.71 26.21
C VAL A 60 -4.29 4.80 25.11
N PHE A 61 -3.05 5.13 25.49
CA PHE A 61 -1.93 5.22 24.57
C PHE A 61 -1.71 3.92 23.78
N TRP A 62 -1.59 2.79 24.48
CA TRP A 62 -1.40 1.48 23.83
C TRP A 62 -2.61 1.05 23.02
N LYS A 63 -3.83 1.34 23.47
CA LYS A 63 -5.05 1.08 22.70
C LYS A 63 -5.08 1.84 21.38
N VAL A 64 -4.72 3.12 21.38
CA VAL A 64 -4.66 3.94 20.16
C VAL A 64 -3.59 3.42 19.20
N LEU A 65 -2.42 3.06 19.71
CA LEU A 65 -1.36 2.49 18.86
C LEU A 65 -1.76 1.13 18.28
N ALA A 66 -2.34 0.25 19.09
CA ALA A 66 -2.83 -1.05 18.65
C ALA A 66 -3.92 -0.92 17.57
N TYR A 67 -4.91 -0.04 17.78
CA TYR A 67 -5.94 0.24 16.79
C TYR A 67 -5.34 0.66 15.45
N ASN A 68 -4.32 1.53 15.46
CA ASN A 68 -3.67 2.00 14.25
C ASN A 68 -2.69 1.00 13.62
N GLN A 69 -2.41 -0.13 14.28
CA GLN A 69 -1.60 -1.22 13.73
C GLN A 69 -2.45 -2.45 13.32
N THR A 70 -3.75 -2.40 13.51
CA THR A 70 -4.65 -3.50 13.16
C THR A 70 -5.66 -3.06 12.11
N HIS A 71 -6.15 -4.03 11.33
CA HIS A 71 -7.25 -3.79 10.41
C HIS A 71 -8.57 -3.65 11.16
N VAL A 72 -9.41 -2.70 10.71
CA VAL A 72 -10.79 -2.64 11.20
C VAL A 72 -11.56 -3.91 10.78
N GLU A 73 -12.52 -4.30 11.61
CA GLU A 73 -13.27 -5.55 11.41
C GLU A 73 -14.08 -5.55 10.10
N TRP A 74 -14.77 -4.45 9.80
CA TRP A 74 -15.53 -4.34 8.54
C TRP A 74 -15.52 -2.93 7.98
N PHE A 75 -16.20 -1.97 8.60
CA PHE A 75 -16.26 -0.59 8.14
C PHE A 75 -15.36 0.33 8.97
N GLY A 76 -14.90 1.42 8.35
CA GLY A 76 -14.01 2.37 9.00
C GLY A 76 -12.61 2.38 8.40
N CYS A 77 -11.63 2.94 9.14
CA CYS A 77 -10.25 3.05 8.71
C CYS A 77 -9.31 3.21 9.92
N SER A 78 -8.29 2.41 9.98
CA SER A 78 -7.10 2.61 10.80
C SER A 78 -5.93 3.11 9.93
N LEU A 79 -4.82 3.53 10.55
CA LEU A 79 -3.62 3.86 9.80
C LEU A 79 -3.10 2.66 9.00
N HIS A 80 -3.20 1.46 9.58
CA HIS A 80 -2.80 0.20 8.94
C HIS A 80 -3.60 -0.09 7.66
N ASP A 81 -4.89 0.28 7.64
CA ASP A 81 -5.72 0.12 6.44
C ASP A 81 -5.29 1.00 5.26
N THR A 82 -4.48 2.04 5.49
CA THR A 82 -3.98 2.92 4.43
C THR A 82 -2.77 2.36 3.67
N ILE A 83 -2.18 1.24 4.13
CA ILE A 83 -0.96 0.62 3.55
C ILE A 83 -1.22 0.20 2.10
N GLN A 84 -2.19 -0.67 1.88
CA GLN A 84 -2.47 -1.21 0.55
C GLN A 84 -2.99 -0.14 -0.43
N PRO A 85 -3.90 0.78 -0.06
CA PRO A 85 -4.23 1.93 -0.92
C PRO A 85 -3.03 2.81 -1.24
N GLY A 86 -2.20 3.12 -0.25
CA GLY A 86 -0.98 3.91 -0.44
C GLY A 86 -0.03 3.29 -1.43
N PHE A 87 0.20 1.98 -1.33
CA PHE A 87 1.07 1.27 -2.26
C PHE A 87 0.49 1.26 -3.68
N SER A 88 -0.80 0.93 -3.83
CA SER A 88 -1.51 0.94 -5.12
C SER A 88 -1.53 2.33 -5.76
N PHE A 89 -1.80 3.38 -4.98
CA PHE A 89 -1.76 4.77 -5.42
C PHE A 89 -0.36 5.16 -5.94
N LEU A 90 0.69 4.76 -5.24
CA LEU A 90 2.07 5.07 -5.62
C LEU A 90 2.53 4.34 -6.88
N VAL A 91 2.00 3.14 -7.15
CA VAL A 91 2.21 2.46 -8.44
C VAL A 91 1.67 3.32 -9.59
N GLY A 92 0.46 3.83 -9.44
CA GLY A 92 -0.13 4.77 -10.42
C GLY A 92 0.65 6.07 -10.55
N ALA A 93 1.04 6.69 -9.43
CA ALA A 93 1.75 7.96 -9.41
C ALA A 93 3.15 7.91 -10.06
N ALA A 94 3.82 6.76 -9.98
CA ALA A 94 5.13 6.56 -10.60
C ALA A 94 5.06 6.28 -12.12
N LEU A 95 3.93 5.77 -12.61
CA LEU A 95 3.80 5.29 -13.99
C LEU A 95 4.04 6.37 -15.05
N PRO A 96 3.53 7.63 -14.95
CA PRO A 96 3.80 8.67 -15.95
C PRO A 96 5.28 9.01 -16.11
N TYR A 97 6.06 8.91 -15.05
CA TYR A 97 7.51 9.14 -15.07
C TYR A 97 8.25 8.00 -15.77
N SER A 98 7.90 6.76 -15.40
CA SER A 98 8.49 5.56 -15.99
C SER A 98 8.18 5.47 -17.49
N LEU A 99 6.92 5.69 -17.85
CA LEU A 99 6.47 5.65 -19.24
C LEU A 99 7.18 6.70 -20.10
N ALA A 100 7.21 7.95 -19.64
CA ALA A 100 7.87 9.03 -20.37
C ALA A 100 9.38 8.78 -20.54
N SER A 101 10.06 8.26 -19.52
CA SER A 101 11.49 7.95 -19.60
C SER A 101 11.78 6.84 -20.63
N ARG A 102 10.91 5.82 -20.74
CA ARG A 102 11.08 4.73 -21.71
C ARG A 102 10.72 5.18 -23.14
N MET A 103 9.64 5.94 -23.30
CA MET A 103 9.24 6.49 -24.60
C MET A 103 10.30 7.46 -25.14
N ALA A 104 10.93 8.28 -24.30
CA ALA A 104 12.03 9.15 -24.69
C ALA A 104 13.28 8.38 -25.17
N LYS A 105 13.41 7.10 -24.81
CA LYS A 105 14.43 6.18 -25.29
C LYS A 105 14.02 5.39 -26.53
N GLY A 106 12.86 5.68 -27.13
CA GLY A 106 12.34 5.05 -28.32
C GLY A 106 11.59 3.74 -28.13
N ALA A 107 11.26 3.36 -26.88
CA ALA A 107 10.52 2.13 -26.61
C ALA A 107 9.13 2.15 -27.28
N GLN A 108 8.79 1.07 -27.99
CA GLN A 108 7.54 0.91 -28.71
C GLN A 108 6.43 0.33 -27.81
N PHE A 109 5.16 0.53 -28.20
CA PHE A 109 4.00 0.03 -27.45
C PHE A 109 4.09 -1.47 -27.13
N ALA A 110 4.41 -2.30 -28.13
CA ALA A 110 4.46 -3.76 -27.98
C ALA A 110 5.52 -4.20 -26.95
N GLU A 111 6.71 -3.55 -26.97
CA GLU A 111 7.77 -3.80 -25.99
C GLU A 111 7.34 -3.40 -24.57
N LEU A 112 6.77 -2.20 -24.45
CA LEU A 112 6.27 -1.69 -23.17
C LEU A 112 5.16 -2.58 -22.62
N PHE A 113 4.21 -3.00 -23.45
CA PHE A 113 3.10 -3.85 -23.05
C PHE A 113 3.56 -5.26 -22.67
N GLY A 114 4.52 -5.82 -23.40
CA GLY A 114 5.16 -7.10 -23.05
C GLY A 114 5.80 -7.06 -21.65
N HIS A 115 6.55 -5.99 -21.33
CA HIS A 115 7.07 -5.78 -19.98
C HIS A 115 5.98 -5.64 -18.92
N VAL A 116 4.87 -4.98 -19.26
CA VAL A 116 3.72 -4.82 -18.36
C VAL A 116 3.09 -6.18 -18.05
N LEU A 117 2.85 -7.00 -19.06
CA LEU A 117 2.29 -8.35 -18.87
C LEU A 117 3.21 -9.24 -18.03
N TRP A 118 4.52 -9.22 -18.33
CA TRP A 118 5.51 -9.95 -17.52
C TRP A 118 5.51 -9.50 -16.06
N ARG A 119 5.51 -8.20 -15.82
CA ARG A 119 5.43 -7.63 -14.47
C ARG A 119 4.14 -8.02 -13.76
N SER A 120 3.02 -7.95 -14.45
CA SER A 120 1.71 -8.37 -13.94
C SER A 120 1.74 -9.83 -13.50
N LEU A 121 2.20 -10.72 -14.39
CA LEU A 121 2.32 -12.15 -14.10
C LEU A 121 3.26 -12.42 -12.91
N ALA A 122 4.42 -11.77 -12.87
CA ALA A 122 5.39 -11.93 -11.79
C ALA A 122 4.83 -11.48 -10.43
N LEU A 123 4.04 -10.38 -10.39
CA LEU A 123 3.41 -9.91 -9.16
C LEU A 123 2.33 -10.89 -8.68
N VAL A 124 1.48 -11.38 -9.58
CA VAL A 124 0.45 -12.38 -9.24
C VAL A 124 1.09 -13.69 -8.77
N ALA A 125 2.11 -14.17 -9.50
CA ALA A 125 2.83 -15.39 -9.12
C ALA A 125 3.50 -15.27 -7.74
N LEU A 126 4.12 -14.11 -7.46
CA LEU A 126 4.73 -13.84 -6.15
C LEU A 126 3.68 -13.76 -5.04
N GLY A 127 2.51 -13.15 -5.29
CA GLY A 127 1.41 -13.11 -4.34
C GLY A 127 0.90 -14.51 -4.01
N VAL A 128 0.59 -15.32 -5.01
CA VAL A 128 0.16 -16.73 -4.84
C VAL A 128 1.25 -17.53 -4.11
N PHE A 129 2.53 -17.36 -4.47
CA PHE A 129 3.63 -18.04 -3.83
C PHE A 129 3.72 -17.72 -2.33
N LEU A 130 3.65 -16.45 -1.95
CA LEU A 130 3.70 -16.01 -0.55
C LEU A 130 2.51 -16.53 0.26
N ARG A 131 1.31 -16.56 -0.34
CA ARG A 131 0.11 -17.10 0.31
C ARG A 131 0.11 -18.62 0.41
N SER A 132 0.97 -19.31 -0.32
CA SER A 132 1.09 -20.77 -0.28
C SER A 132 2.03 -21.29 0.80
N MET A 133 2.76 -20.43 1.52
CA MET A 133 3.85 -20.84 2.43
C MET A 133 3.41 -21.78 3.57
N ASP A 134 2.17 -21.60 4.06
CA ASP A 134 1.63 -22.38 5.19
C ASP A 134 0.61 -23.44 4.73
N HIS A 135 0.58 -23.74 3.42
CA HIS A 135 -0.32 -24.72 2.81
C HIS A 135 0.43 -25.95 2.29
N SER A 136 -0.25 -27.11 2.24
CA SER A 136 0.32 -28.35 1.73
C SER A 136 0.47 -28.40 0.22
N MET A 137 -0.19 -27.48 -0.49
CA MET A 137 -0.13 -27.31 -1.94
C MET A 137 -0.22 -25.83 -2.33
N THR A 138 -0.05 -25.51 -3.62
CA THR A 138 -0.23 -24.14 -4.11
C THR A 138 -1.62 -23.62 -3.76
N TYR A 139 -1.67 -22.56 -2.93
CA TYR A 139 -2.89 -21.94 -2.51
C TYR A 139 -3.25 -20.80 -3.46
N PHE A 140 -4.09 -21.11 -4.45
CA PHE A 140 -4.56 -20.11 -5.42
C PHE A 140 -5.54 -19.16 -4.77
N THR A 141 -5.06 -17.95 -4.47
CA THR A 141 -5.84 -16.82 -3.97
C THR A 141 -5.30 -15.52 -4.57
N PHE A 142 -6.14 -14.51 -4.72
CA PHE A 142 -5.80 -13.29 -5.45
C PHE A 142 -6.22 -12.00 -4.70
N GLU A 143 -6.50 -12.11 -3.40
CA GLU A 143 -6.90 -10.98 -2.57
C GLU A 143 -5.72 -10.18 -2.00
N ASP A 144 -4.48 -10.68 -2.10
CA ASP A 144 -3.30 -9.99 -1.61
C ASP A 144 -2.92 -8.77 -2.45
N THR A 145 -2.15 -7.87 -1.86
CA THR A 145 -1.75 -6.59 -2.47
C THR A 145 -1.03 -6.75 -3.81
N LEU A 146 -0.12 -7.74 -3.92
CA LEU A 146 0.67 -7.95 -5.14
C LEU A 146 -0.21 -8.48 -6.27
N SER A 147 -1.06 -9.47 -6.00
CA SER A 147 -2.01 -10.02 -6.96
C SER A 147 -2.99 -8.96 -7.45
N GLN A 148 -3.53 -8.15 -6.56
CA GLN A 148 -4.48 -7.09 -6.92
C GLN A 148 -3.85 -6.02 -7.81
N ILE A 149 -2.62 -5.59 -7.49
CA ILE A 149 -1.87 -4.66 -8.35
C ILE A 149 -1.54 -5.35 -9.68
N GLY A 150 -1.05 -6.58 -9.65
CA GLY A 150 -0.71 -7.33 -10.85
C GLY A 150 -1.89 -7.44 -11.83
N LEU A 151 -3.08 -7.84 -11.34
CA LEU A 151 -4.30 -7.95 -12.14
C LEU A 151 -4.77 -6.63 -12.74
N GLY A 152 -4.66 -5.52 -11.98
CA GLY A 152 -5.07 -4.20 -12.45
C GLY A 152 -4.03 -3.49 -13.34
N TYR A 153 -2.75 -3.87 -13.25
CA TYR A 153 -1.64 -3.13 -13.88
C TYR A 153 -1.70 -3.04 -15.41
N PRO A 154 -2.09 -4.07 -16.17
CA PRO A 154 -2.23 -3.98 -17.63
C PRO A 154 -3.27 -2.94 -18.05
N LEU A 155 -4.40 -2.88 -17.37
CA LEU A 155 -5.46 -1.90 -17.64
C LEU A 155 -5.01 -0.48 -17.27
N LEU A 156 -4.33 -0.33 -16.13
CA LEU A 156 -3.72 0.93 -15.74
C LEU A 156 -2.74 1.44 -16.80
N PHE A 157 -1.90 0.55 -17.32
CA PHE A 157 -0.94 0.90 -18.37
C PHE A 157 -1.63 1.38 -19.64
N LEU A 158 -2.70 0.72 -20.09
CA LEU A 158 -3.46 1.15 -21.27
C LEU A 158 -4.02 2.57 -21.07
N ILE A 159 -4.63 2.83 -19.90
CA ILE A 159 -5.13 4.17 -19.56
C ILE A 159 -3.97 5.19 -19.56
N ALA A 160 -2.83 4.83 -18.96
CA ALA A 160 -1.67 5.71 -18.89
C ALA A 160 -1.06 5.99 -20.25
N PHE A 161 -0.90 4.97 -21.09
CA PHE A 161 -0.29 5.09 -22.41
C PHE A 161 -1.03 6.08 -23.32
N TYR A 162 -2.36 6.01 -23.32
CA TYR A 162 -3.18 6.87 -24.17
C TYR A 162 -3.52 8.22 -23.55
N PHE A 163 -3.56 8.33 -22.20
CA PHE A 163 -4.17 9.47 -21.52
C PHE A 163 -3.32 10.11 -20.41
N ALA A 164 -2.08 9.64 -20.13
CA ALA A 164 -1.23 10.23 -19.08
C ALA A 164 -0.57 11.56 -19.50
N GLN A 165 -1.37 12.47 -20.03
CA GLN A 165 -0.98 13.82 -20.43
C GLN A 165 -1.87 14.83 -19.71
N PRO A 166 -1.34 16.03 -19.33
CA PRO A 166 -2.14 17.04 -18.60
C PRO A 166 -3.42 17.42 -19.32
N GLU A 167 -3.39 17.53 -20.66
CA GLU A 167 -4.51 17.93 -21.49
C GLU A 167 -5.59 16.84 -21.59
N ARG A 168 -5.21 15.59 -21.33
CA ARG A 168 -6.08 14.40 -21.44
C ARG A 168 -6.52 13.83 -20.09
N VAL A 169 -6.19 14.47 -18.97
CA VAL A 169 -6.47 13.98 -17.59
C VAL A 169 -7.95 13.72 -17.32
N LYS A 170 -8.88 14.31 -18.09
CA LYS A 170 -10.31 14.02 -18.01
C LYS A 170 -10.65 12.55 -18.29
N TRP A 171 -9.89 11.85 -19.12
CA TRP A 171 -10.13 10.46 -19.48
C TRP A 171 -9.80 9.47 -18.34
N PRO A 172 -8.69 9.57 -17.61
CA PRO A 172 -8.51 8.83 -16.36
C PRO A 172 -9.63 9.05 -15.35
N TRP A 173 -10.13 10.28 -15.19
CA TRP A 173 -11.32 10.55 -14.34
C TRP A 173 -12.57 9.85 -14.85
N ALA A 174 -12.82 9.86 -16.17
CA ALA A 174 -13.96 9.16 -16.77
C ALA A 174 -13.83 7.65 -16.59
N ALA A 175 -12.64 7.07 -16.82
CA ALA A 175 -12.36 5.65 -16.58
C ALA A 175 -12.60 5.27 -15.14
N LEU A 176 -12.12 6.07 -14.18
CA LEU A 176 -12.38 5.88 -12.75
C LEU A 176 -13.88 5.85 -12.45
N ALA A 177 -14.63 6.83 -12.95
CA ALA A 177 -16.08 6.92 -12.72
C ALA A 177 -16.81 5.69 -13.29
N VAL A 178 -16.47 5.26 -14.50
CA VAL A 178 -17.08 4.07 -15.14
C VAL A 178 -16.74 2.80 -14.35
N ILE A 179 -15.49 2.61 -13.95
CA ILE A 179 -15.04 1.43 -13.19
C ILE A 179 -15.75 1.36 -11.84
N LEU A 180 -15.79 2.47 -11.09
CA LEU A 180 -16.41 2.48 -9.76
C LEU A 180 -17.92 2.36 -9.82
N ALA A 181 -18.57 3.02 -10.79
CA ALA A 181 -20.02 2.90 -10.99
C ALA A 181 -20.40 1.48 -11.45
N GLY A 182 -19.66 0.89 -12.38
CA GLY A 182 -19.87 -0.50 -12.82
C GLY A 182 -19.70 -1.50 -11.70
N TYR A 183 -18.61 -1.36 -10.90
CA TYR A 183 -18.38 -2.22 -9.73
C TYR A 183 -19.50 -2.07 -8.69
N TRP A 184 -19.90 -0.85 -8.36
CA TRP A 184 -21.03 -0.59 -7.47
C TRP A 184 -22.31 -1.25 -7.97
N MET A 185 -22.60 -1.14 -9.28
CA MET A 185 -23.79 -1.70 -9.89
C MET A 185 -23.85 -3.23 -9.79
N LEU A 186 -22.72 -3.92 -9.98
CA LEU A 186 -22.65 -5.38 -9.82
C LEU A 186 -23.09 -5.82 -8.42
N TRP A 187 -22.73 -5.07 -7.39
CA TRP A 187 -23.10 -5.35 -6.01
C TRP A 187 -24.55 -4.97 -5.72
N ALA A 188 -24.98 -3.78 -6.16
CA ALA A 188 -26.34 -3.29 -5.96
C ALA A 188 -27.42 -4.14 -6.64
N LEU A 189 -27.07 -4.83 -7.74
CA LEU A 189 -27.99 -5.73 -8.45
C LEU A 189 -27.99 -7.14 -7.90
N TYR A 190 -27.02 -7.55 -7.09
CA TYR A 190 -26.99 -8.86 -6.45
C TYR A 190 -27.93 -8.86 -5.23
N PRO A 191 -28.84 -9.84 -5.10
CA PRO A 191 -29.83 -9.81 -4.02
C PRO A 191 -29.14 -9.92 -2.64
N PRO A 192 -29.55 -9.10 -1.66
CA PRO A 192 -29.03 -9.22 -0.30
C PRO A 192 -29.57 -10.46 0.39
N ALA A 193 -28.98 -10.84 1.54
CA ALA A 193 -29.46 -11.94 2.36
C ALA A 193 -30.90 -11.69 2.84
N THR A 194 -31.68 -12.76 2.90
CA THR A 194 -33.04 -12.72 3.46
C THR A 194 -33.00 -12.48 4.98
N ALA A 195 -34.11 -12.03 5.57
CA ALA A 195 -34.19 -11.72 6.98
C ALA A 195 -33.85 -12.91 7.91
N ASN A 196 -34.12 -14.14 7.45
CA ASN A 196 -33.88 -15.36 8.21
C ASN A 196 -32.62 -16.12 7.75
N PHE A 197 -31.67 -15.41 7.07
CA PHE A 197 -30.45 -16.05 6.61
C PHE A 197 -29.56 -16.45 7.78
N ASP A 198 -29.11 -17.70 7.80
CA ASP A 198 -28.17 -18.19 8.78
C ASP A 198 -26.73 -17.76 8.42
N TRP A 199 -26.26 -16.70 9.07
CA TRP A 199 -24.94 -16.11 8.85
C TRP A 199 -23.79 -17.03 9.25
N GLN A 200 -24.03 -18.03 10.10
CA GLN A 200 -22.98 -18.99 10.49
C GLN A 200 -22.56 -19.87 9.31
N THR A 201 -23.45 -20.12 8.35
CA THR A 201 -23.15 -20.90 7.14
C THR A 201 -22.09 -20.24 6.24
N VAL A 202 -21.87 -18.94 6.41
CA VAL A 202 -20.85 -18.18 5.69
C VAL A 202 -19.74 -17.64 6.61
N GLY A 203 -19.55 -18.27 7.77
CA GLY A 203 -18.47 -17.94 8.71
C GLY A 203 -18.64 -16.61 9.45
N VAL A 204 -19.87 -16.12 9.59
CA VAL A 204 -20.19 -14.89 10.32
C VAL A 204 -20.91 -15.24 11.63
N SER A 205 -20.25 -15.01 12.77
CA SER A 205 -20.84 -15.29 14.08
C SER A 205 -22.00 -14.35 14.40
N PRO A 206 -22.96 -14.76 15.26
CA PRO A 206 -24.07 -13.88 15.66
C PRO A 206 -23.63 -12.56 16.29
N ALA A 207 -22.57 -12.58 17.11
CA ALA A 207 -22.02 -11.38 17.73
C ALA A 207 -21.42 -10.42 16.67
N TRP A 208 -20.67 -10.95 15.71
CA TRP A 208 -20.10 -10.17 14.63
C TRP A 208 -21.19 -9.60 13.70
N ASN A 209 -22.21 -10.41 13.37
CA ASN A 209 -23.36 -9.99 12.57
C ASN A 209 -24.08 -8.79 13.21
N ALA A 210 -24.37 -8.87 14.52
CA ALA A 210 -25.06 -7.81 15.26
C ALA A 210 -24.28 -6.49 15.30
N GLN A 211 -22.94 -6.54 15.24
CA GLN A 211 -22.08 -5.37 15.36
C GLN A 211 -21.70 -4.75 14.02
N HIS A 212 -21.59 -5.55 12.95
CA HIS A 212 -20.91 -5.12 11.73
C HIS A 212 -21.73 -5.26 10.44
N ASN A 213 -22.75 -6.12 10.40
CA ASN A 213 -23.59 -6.23 9.21
C ASN A 213 -24.53 -5.03 9.08
N PHE A 214 -24.67 -4.60 7.84
CA PHE A 214 -25.58 -3.52 7.48
C PHE A 214 -26.99 -4.03 7.21
N THR A 215 -27.97 -3.13 7.37
CA THR A 215 -29.37 -3.34 7.02
C THR A 215 -29.79 -2.45 5.85
N GLY A 216 -30.98 -2.68 5.31
CA GLY A 216 -31.50 -1.91 4.18
C GLY A 216 -30.63 -2.08 2.92
N PHE A 217 -30.48 -1.01 2.15
CA PHE A 217 -29.71 -1.07 0.90
C PHE A 217 -28.22 -1.41 1.12
N ALA A 218 -27.62 -0.97 2.23
CA ALA A 218 -26.22 -1.28 2.55
C ALA A 218 -25.97 -2.77 2.80
N ALA A 219 -27.01 -3.61 3.00
CA ALA A 219 -26.88 -5.06 3.20
C ALA A 219 -26.24 -5.79 1.99
N HIS A 220 -26.24 -5.19 0.79
CA HIS A 220 -25.55 -5.71 -0.40
C HIS A 220 -24.04 -5.84 -0.20
N TRP A 221 -23.45 -5.14 0.78
CA TRP A 221 -22.02 -5.13 1.11
C TRP A 221 -21.69 -5.90 2.39
N ASN A 222 -22.56 -6.79 2.85
CA ASN A 222 -22.31 -7.62 4.01
C ASN A 222 -21.25 -8.70 3.73
N LYS A 223 -20.55 -9.11 4.78
CA LYS A 223 -19.45 -10.07 4.71
C LYS A 223 -19.94 -11.42 4.20
N ASN A 224 -19.20 -12.00 3.27
CA ASN A 224 -19.34 -13.35 2.73
C ASN A 224 -20.72 -13.69 2.07
N PHE A 225 -21.68 -12.77 2.08
CA PHE A 225 -22.92 -12.89 1.34
C PHE A 225 -23.11 -11.69 0.41
N ASN A 226 -22.42 -11.71 -0.71
CA ASN A 226 -22.37 -10.61 -1.67
C ASN A 226 -21.91 -11.13 -3.04
N PHE A 227 -21.99 -10.27 -4.07
CA PHE A 227 -21.59 -10.63 -5.44
C PHE A 227 -20.16 -11.16 -5.53
N GLY A 228 -19.22 -10.52 -4.82
CA GLY A 228 -17.80 -10.91 -4.89
C GLY A 228 -17.53 -12.29 -4.31
N ASN A 229 -18.16 -12.66 -3.18
CA ASN A 229 -18.03 -14.02 -2.64
C ASN A 229 -18.65 -15.05 -3.58
N ARG A 230 -19.78 -14.72 -4.22
CA ARG A 230 -20.39 -15.61 -5.21
C ARG A 230 -19.49 -15.84 -6.43
N PHE A 231 -18.81 -14.79 -6.88
CA PHE A 231 -17.79 -14.90 -7.93
C PHE A 231 -16.64 -15.79 -7.48
N ASP A 232 -16.10 -15.57 -6.29
CA ASP A 232 -14.96 -16.34 -5.76
C ASP A 232 -15.32 -17.82 -5.54
N GLN A 233 -16.54 -18.14 -5.11
CA GLN A 233 -17.03 -19.51 -5.04
C GLN A 233 -17.00 -20.23 -6.40
N TRP A 234 -17.24 -19.51 -7.49
CA TRP A 234 -17.10 -20.08 -8.84
C TRP A 234 -15.63 -20.08 -9.29
N PHE A 235 -14.96 -18.95 -9.21
CA PHE A 235 -13.64 -18.75 -9.82
C PHE A 235 -12.54 -19.51 -9.09
N LEU A 236 -12.47 -19.43 -7.76
CA LEU A 236 -11.40 -20.07 -6.99
C LEU A 236 -11.51 -21.59 -6.98
N ASN A 237 -12.71 -22.14 -7.14
CA ASN A 237 -12.91 -23.59 -7.27
C ASN A 237 -12.56 -24.15 -8.67
N LEU A 238 -12.16 -23.33 -9.62
CA LEU A 238 -11.56 -23.79 -10.88
C LEU A 238 -10.09 -24.24 -10.70
N PHE A 239 -9.45 -23.83 -9.61
CA PHE A 239 -8.07 -24.19 -9.31
C PHE A 239 -8.00 -25.38 -8.35
N PRO A 240 -6.91 -26.19 -8.40
CA PRO A 240 -6.68 -27.22 -7.40
C PRO A 240 -6.62 -26.61 -5.99
N ARG A 241 -7.30 -27.26 -5.02
CA ARG A 241 -7.40 -26.78 -3.63
C ARG A 241 -7.45 -27.92 -2.64
N GLU A 242 -7.01 -27.69 -1.41
CA GLU A 242 -7.10 -28.63 -0.30
C GLU A 242 -8.57 -28.94 0.08
N SER A 243 -9.41 -27.89 0.04
CA SER A 243 -10.84 -27.98 0.30
C SER A 243 -11.61 -27.03 -0.61
N ARG A 244 -12.88 -27.30 -0.82
CA ARG A 244 -13.75 -26.42 -1.62
C ARG A 244 -13.81 -25.04 -0.97
N PHE A 245 -13.61 -23.98 -1.79
CA PHE A 245 -13.76 -22.61 -1.32
C PHE A 245 -15.25 -22.29 -1.12
N GLU A 246 -15.59 -21.84 0.06
CA GLU A 246 -16.93 -21.39 0.43
C GLU A 246 -16.94 -19.90 0.74
N TYR A 247 -15.98 -19.42 1.55
CA TYR A 247 -15.80 -18.02 1.91
C TYR A 247 -14.38 -17.76 2.39
N ASN A 248 -14.01 -16.48 2.44
CA ASN A 248 -12.76 -16.03 3.07
C ASN A 248 -13.05 -15.56 4.51
N ASP A 249 -12.31 -16.04 5.51
CA ASP A 249 -12.50 -15.68 6.92
C ASP A 249 -12.40 -14.18 7.17
N GLY A 250 -11.51 -13.50 6.46
CA GLY A 250 -11.38 -12.04 6.49
C GLY A 250 -12.44 -11.30 5.67
N GLY A 251 -13.15 -11.99 4.77
CA GLY A 251 -14.08 -11.40 3.81
C GLY A 251 -13.39 -10.72 2.63
N TYR A 252 -12.11 -11.03 2.36
CA TYR A 252 -11.38 -10.51 1.21
C TYR A 252 -11.79 -11.20 -0.09
N LEU A 253 -11.66 -10.51 -1.22
CA LEU A 253 -12.20 -10.95 -2.50
C LEU A 253 -11.24 -10.73 -3.66
N THR A 254 -11.25 -11.65 -4.61
CA THR A 254 -10.51 -11.54 -5.87
C THR A 254 -10.90 -10.27 -6.65
N LEU A 255 -12.20 -10.00 -6.80
CA LEU A 255 -12.70 -8.87 -7.59
C LEU A 255 -12.31 -7.50 -7.03
N SER A 256 -11.77 -7.42 -5.82
CA SER A 256 -11.24 -6.17 -5.26
C SER A 256 -10.13 -5.54 -6.11
N PHE A 257 -9.52 -6.29 -7.06
CA PHE A 257 -8.55 -5.72 -8.00
C PHE A 257 -9.17 -4.64 -8.92
N ILE A 258 -10.47 -4.72 -9.20
CA ILE A 258 -11.19 -3.74 -10.05
C ILE A 258 -11.21 -2.36 -9.39
N PRO A 259 -11.73 -2.17 -8.16
CA PRO A 259 -11.66 -0.86 -7.50
C PRO A 259 -10.24 -0.52 -6.98
N THR A 260 -9.34 -1.50 -6.76
CA THR A 260 -7.91 -1.23 -6.56
C THR A 260 -7.29 -0.57 -7.79
N LEU A 261 -7.67 -0.97 -9.01
CA LEU A 261 -7.33 -0.25 -10.23
C LEU A 261 -7.81 1.22 -10.16
N GLY A 262 -9.00 1.47 -9.59
CA GLY A 262 -9.48 2.83 -9.31
C GLY A 262 -8.51 3.62 -8.42
N THR A 263 -7.99 3.02 -7.36
CA THR A 263 -6.95 3.63 -6.51
C THR A 263 -5.66 3.90 -7.29
N MET A 264 -5.24 2.98 -8.16
CA MET A 264 -4.08 3.20 -9.04
C MET A 264 -4.32 4.32 -10.06
N ILE A 265 -5.54 4.48 -10.59
CA ILE A 265 -5.92 5.59 -11.48
C ILE A 265 -5.85 6.93 -10.74
N LEU A 266 -6.30 7.01 -9.48
CA LEU A 266 -6.13 8.21 -8.65
C LEU A 266 -4.64 8.57 -8.51
N GLY A 267 -3.79 7.57 -8.29
CA GLY A 267 -2.34 7.74 -8.32
C GLY A 267 -1.81 8.22 -9.67
N LEU A 268 -2.29 7.65 -10.79
CA LEU A 268 -1.94 8.09 -12.14
C LEU A 268 -2.25 9.57 -12.35
N ILE A 269 -3.42 10.02 -11.93
CA ILE A 269 -3.84 11.43 -11.99
C ILE A 269 -2.88 12.31 -11.17
N ALA A 270 -2.53 11.87 -9.95
CA ALA A 270 -1.55 12.55 -9.11
C ALA A 270 -0.19 12.68 -9.82
N GLY A 271 0.31 11.61 -10.42
CA GLY A 271 1.56 11.60 -11.18
C GLY A 271 1.53 12.53 -12.40
N VAL A 272 0.42 12.55 -13.14
CA VAL A 272 0.21 13.48 -14.27
C VAL A 272 0.23 14.93 -13.79
N TRP A 273 -0.47 15.26 -12.71
CA TRP A 273 -0.46 16.62 -12.14
C TRP A 273 0.92 17.05 -11.67
N MET A 274 1.66 16.17 -11.02
CA MET A 274 3.02 16.47 -10.56
C MET A 274 3.96 16.72 -11.73
N ARG A 275 3.90 15.86 -12.76
CA ARG A 275 4.75 15.96 -13.95
C ARG A 275 4.42 17.18 -14.81
N GLY A 276 3.14 17.54 -14.92
CA GLY A 276 2.68 18.72 -15.67
C GLY A 276 2.86 20.05 -14.95
N SER A 277 3.36 20.04 -13.70
CA SER A 277 3.61 21.27 -12.94
C SER A 277 4.97 21.87 -13.31
N PRO A 278 5.10 23.22 -13.33
CA PRO A 278 6.37 23.90 -13.54
C PRO A 278 7.45 23.38 -12.58
N GLN A 279 8.70 23.36 -13.03
CA GLN A 279 9.85 22.94 -12.21
C GLN A 279 9.81 23.64 -10.85
N ASN A 280 9.92 22.85 -9.76
CA ASN A 280 9.90 23.27 -8.36
C ASN A 280 8.56 23.75 -7.77
N LYS A 281 7.44 23.66 -8.48
CA LYS A 281 6.11 23.96 -7.91
C LYS A 281 5.29 22.69 -7.80
N PHE A 282 5.13 22.20 -6.55
CA PHE A 282 4.20 21.11 -6.28
C PHE A 282 2.76 21.64 -6.32
N PRO A 283 1.79 20.96 -6.98
CA PRO A 283 0.42 21.44 -7.13
C PRO A 283 -0.41 21.24 -5.83
N THR A 284 0.05 21.78 -4.72
CA THR A 284 -0.48 21.57 -3.37
C THR A 284 -1.98 21.77 -3.30
N ARG A 285 -2.51 22.85 -3.90
CA ARG A 285 -3.95 23.14 -3.87
C ARG A 285 -4.79 22.02 -4.50
N ARG A 286 -4.34 21.48 -5.65
CA ARG A 286 -5.04 20.36 -6.33
C ARG A 286 -5.06 19.11 -5.47
N PHE A 287 -3.95 18.81 -4.81
CA PHE A 287 -3.83 17.65 -3.93
C PHE A 287 -4.67 17.79 -2.66
N LEU A 288 -4.68 18.94 -2.02
CA LEU A 288 -5.52 19.22 -0.85
C LEU A 288 -7.00 19.15 -1.22
N LEU A 289 -7.41 19.74 -2.34
CA LEU A 289 -8.80 19.68 -2.81
C LEU A 289 -9.21 18.24 -3.15
N ALA A 290 -8.41 17.50 -3.92
CA ALA A 290 -8.70 16.10 -4.25
C ALA A 290 -8.75 15.23 -2.99
N GLY A 291 -7.81 15.44 -2.06
CA GLY A 291 -7.76 14.71 -0.80
C GLY A 291 -8.98 14.96 0.07
N THR A 292 -9.31 16.21 0.35
CA THR A 292 -10.47 16.57 1.19
C THR A 292 -11.80 16.19 0.53
N THR A 293 -11.94 16.44 -0.77
CA THR A 293 -13.16 16.05 -1.52
C THR A 293 -13.32 14.53 -1.53
N GLY A 294 -12.23 13.77 -1.72
CA GLY A 294 -12.28 12.29 -1.69
C GLY A 294 -12.73 11.77 -0.33
N ILE A 295 -12.17 12.29 0.77
CA ILE A 295 -12.57 11.90 2.12
C ILE A 295 -14.03 12.23 2.37
N VAL A 296 -14.47 13.46 2.09
CA VAL A 296 -15.85 13.89 2.30
C VAL A 296 -16.82 13.08 1.45
N ALA A 297 -16.52 12.86 0.16
CA ALA A 297 -17.36 12.06 -0.74
C ALA A 297 -17.49 10.60 -0.27
N GLY A 298 -16.39 9.97 0.14
CA GLY A 298 -16.42 8.61 0.69
C GLY A 298 -17.27 8.50 1.96
N LEU A 299 -17.16 9.47 2.87
CA LEU A 299 -17.98 9.53 4.09
C LEU A 299 -19.45 9.81 3.77
N LEU A 300 -19.75 10.69 2.82
CA LEU A 300 -21.14 10.95 2.38
C LEU A 300 -21.77 9.67 1.81
N LEU A 301 -21.04 8.90 0.98
CA LEU A 301 -21.53 7.62 0.46
C LEU A 301 -21.75 6.59 1.57
N HIS A 302 -20.93 6.60 2.60
CA HIS A 302 -21.07 5.71 3.77
C HIS A 302 -22.32 6.06 4.58
N TYR A 303 -22.44 7.32 5.04
CA TYR A 303 -23.52 7.74 5.92
C TYR A 303 -24.87 7.86 5.21
N SER A 304 -24.91 8.00 3.87
CA SER A 304 -26.14 7.88 3.08
C SER A 304 -26.60 6.44 2.86
N HIS A 305 -25.85 5.45 3.36
CA HIS A 305 -26.09 4.02 3.14
C HIS A 305 -26.10 3.56 1.67
N ILE A 306 -25.61 4.41 0.74
CA ILE A 306 -25.51 4.07 -0.70
C ILE A 306 -24.35 3.13 -0.96
N CYS A 307 -23.21 3.35 -0.29
CA CYS A 307 -22.02 2.51 -0.42
C CYS A 307 -21.15 2.64 0.84
N PRO A 308 -21.13 1.65 1.74
CA PRO A 308 -20.35 1.73 2.97
C PRO A 308 -18.84 1.71 2.69
N VAL A 309 -18.05 2.37 3.54
CA VAL A 309 -16.59 2.39 3.46
C VAL A 309 -16.05 1.09 4.04
N VAL A 310 -15.82 0.09 3.18
CA VAL A 310 -15.31 -1.23 3.57
C VAL A 310 -14.06 -1.58 2.77
N LYS A 311 -12.92 -1.68 3.45
CA LYS A 311 -11.61 -1.99 2.84
C LYS A 311 -11.57 -3.41 2.30
N ARG A 312 -12.05 -4.39 3.07
CA ARG A 312 -11.83 -5.83 2.78
C ARG A 312 -12.42 -6.25 1.44
N ILE A 313 -13.54 -5.66 1.05
CA ILE A 313 -14.18 -5.86 -0.27
C ILE A 313 -13.90 -4.70 -1.24
N TRP A 314 -13.06 -3.75 -0.83
CA TRP A 314 -12.62 -2.58 -1.59
C TRP A 314 -13.77 -1.84 -2.26
N THR A 315 -14.74 -1.37 -1.46
CA THR A 315 -15.90 -0.64 -2.00
C THR A 315 -15.50 0.61 -2.77
N PRO A 316 -16.32 1.09 -3.73
CA PRO A 316 -16.10 2.38 -4.39
C PRO A 316 -15.91 3.56 -3.44
N SER A 317 -16.69 3.61 -2.36
CA SER A 317 -16.53 4.60 -1.30
C SER A 317 -15.17 4.49 -0.60
N TRP A 318 -14.68 3.26 -0.36
CA TRP A 318 -13.32 3.03 0.16
C TRP A 318 -12.25 3.53 -0.81
N THR A 319 -12.40 3.25 -2.11
CA THR A 319 -11.45 3.74 -3.14
C THR A 319 -11.35 5.27 -3.12
N ILE A 320 -12.49 5.96 -3.06
CA ILE A 320 -12.56 7.43 -3.06
C ILE A 320 -12.00 7.97 -1.73
N PHE A 321 -12.42 7.42 -0.61
CA PHE A 321 -11.99 7.81 0.74
C PHE A 321 -10.48 7.61 0.95
N SER A 322 -9.99 6.39 0.73
CA SER A 322 -8.58 6.07 0.91
C SER A 322 -7.67 6.76 -0.11
N GLY A 323 -8.15 6.92 -1.35
CA GLY A 323 -7.49 7.74 -2.36
C GLY A 323 -7.35 9.19 -1.93
N GLY A 324 -8.37 9.75 -1.27
CA GLY A 324 -8.31 11.07 -0.63
C GLY A 324 -7.19 11.16 0.41
N ILE A 325 -7.08 10.16 1.29
CA ILE A 325 -5.99 10.07 2.28
C ILE A 325 -4.63 9.99 1.57
N CYS A 326 -4.51 9.21 0.50
CA CYS A 326 -3.26 9.08 -0.26
C CYS A 326 -2.83 10.42 -0.90
N PHE A 327 -3.77 11.22 -1.42
CA PHE A 327 -3.48 12.57 -1.91
C PHE A 327 -2.93 13.47 -0.80
N LEU A 328 -3.53 13.44 0.40
CA LEU A 328 -3.07 14.25 1.55
C LEU A 328 -1.70 13.80 2.05
N PHE A 329 -1.44 12.50 2.16
CA PHE A 329 -0.10 12.00 2.52
C PHE A 329 0.95 12.43 1.50
N LEU A 330 0.69 12.25 0.21
CA LEU A 330 1.65 12.68 -0.81
C LEU A 330 1.85 14.21 -0.80
N ALA A 331 0.80 14.99 -0.55
CA ALA A 331 0.91 16.44 -0.37
C ALA A 331 1.80 16.80 0.83
N ALA A 332 1.64 16.11 1.96
CA ALA A 332 2.44 16.33 3.16
C ALA A 332 3.93 16.00 2.91
N PHE A 333 4.23 14.83 2.34
CA PHE A 333 5.61 14.46 2.00
C PHE A 333 6.24 15.46 1.02
N ALA A 334 5.51 15.81 -0.05
CA ALA A 334 6.00 16.76 -1.04
C ALA A 334 6.18 18.17 -0.45
N TRP A 335 5.28 18.61 0.41
CA TRP A 335 5.40 19.91 1.09
C TRP A 335 6.63 19.96 2.01
N ILE A 336 6.84 18.95 2.85
CA ILE A 336 7.99 18.89 3.75
C ILE A 336 9.30 18.82 2.96
N MET A 337 9.37 17.97 1.93
CA MET A 337 10.61 17.65 1.24
C MET A 337 10.94 18.62 0.10
N ASN A 338 9.93 19.07 -0.65
CA ASN A 338 10.13 19.88 -1.85
C ASN A 338 9.91 21.38 -1.58
N VAL A 339 8.90 21.74 -0.72
CA VAL A 339 8.59 23.14 -0.44
C VAL A 339 9.43 23.67 0.72
N LYS A 340 9.51 22.91 1.84
CA LYS A 340 10.31 23.29 3.01
C LYS A 340 11.78 22.89 2.90
N GLY A 341 12.13 21.99 1.98
CA GLY A 341 13.51 21.55 1.76
C GLY A 341 14.04 20.54 2.79
N TYR A 342 13.24 20.12 3.76
CA TYR A 342 13.67 19.15 4.77
C TYR A 342 13.69 17.73 4.17
N ARG A 343 14.87 17.23 3.78
CA ARG A 343 15.04 15.92 3.14
C ARG A 343 15.76 14.87 3.98
N LYS A 344 16.66 15.30 4.90
CA LYS A 344 17.54 14.38 5.65
C LYS A 344 16.76 13.38 6.52
N TRP A 345 15.67 13.80 7.14
CA TRP A 345 14.83 12.94 7.98
C TRP A 345 14.20 11.77 7.21
N ALA A 346 13.96 11.95 5.92
CA ALA A 346 13.32 10.94 5.08
C ALA A 346 14.29 9.83 4.61
N PHE A 347 15.59 9.94 4.91
CA PHE A 347 16.59 8.95 4.49
C PHE A 347 16.23 7.51 4.88
N PRO A 348 15.83 7.19 6.13
CA PRO A 348 15.42 5.83 6.48
C PRO A 348 14.24 5.34 5.65
N LEU A 349 13.27 6.21 5.35
CA LEU A 349 12.12 5.89 4.52
C LEU A 349 12.53 5.65 3.06
N ILE A 350 13.41 6.50 2.51
CA ILE A 350 13.91 6.35 1.13
C ILE A 350 14.62 5.01 0.96
N VAL A 351 15.43 4.57 1.93
CA VAL A 351 16.09 3.27 1.92
C VAL A 351 15.08 2.13 1.73
N VAL A 352 14.00 2.14 2.50
CA VAL A 352 12.92 1.14 2.40
C VAL A 352 12.15 1.29 1.08
N GLY A 353 11.79 2.51 0.70
CA GLY A 353 10.99 2.80 -0.49
C GLY A 353 11.68 2.46 -1.82
N MET A 354 13.02 2.47 -1.83
CA MET A 354 13.83 2.08 -2.98
C MET A 354 13.78 0.57 -3.27
N ASN A 355 13.50 -0.24 -2.25
CA ASN A 355 13.43 -1.70 -2.31
C ASN A 355 12.10 -2.25 -1.76
N SER A 356 10.97 -1.63 -2.10
CA SER A 356 9.66 -1.98 -1.53
C SER A 356 9.26 -3.43 -1.73
N ILE A 357 9.60 -4.07 -2.86
CA ILE A 357 9.35 -5.50 -3.09
C ILE A 357 10.22 -6.36 -2.17
N ALA A 358 11.52 -6.01 -2.03
CA ALA A 358 12.38 -6.69 -1.07
C ALA A 358 11.87 -6.53 0.36
N ALA A 359 11.43 -5.34 0.75
CA ALA A 359 10.85 -5.07 2.07
C ALA A 359 9.61 -5.94 2.32
N TYR A 360 8.73 -6.08 1.31
CA TYR A 360 7.56 -6.95 1.36
C TYR A 360 7.96 -8.42 1.58
N CYS A 361 8.88 -8.92 0.76
CA CYS A 361 9.37 -10.31 0.87
C CYS A 361 10.08 -10.57 2.21
N ILE A 362 10.96 -9.67 2.65
CA ILE A 362 11.69 -9.78 3.92
C ILE A 362 10.71 -9.90 5.09
N ALA A 363 9.67 -9.06 5.14
CA ALA A 363 8.68 -9.09 6.19
C ALA A 363 7.95 -10.43 6.27
N HIS A 364 7.63 -11.06 5.13
CA HIS A 364 6.93 -12.34 5.10
C HIS A 364 7.86 -13.54 5.33
N PHE A 365 9.06 -13.55 4.72
CA PHE A 365 9.95 -14.71 4.82
C PHE A 365 10.76 -14.80 6.11
N LEU A 366 11.17 -13.64 6.64
CA LEU A 366 12.15 -13.63 7.74
C LEU A 366 11.52 -13.48 9.12
N GLU A 367 10.20 -13.26 9.24
CA GLU A 367 9.56 -13.05 10.55
C GLU A 367 9.77 -14.23 11.47
N GLY A 368 9.36 -15.43 11.07
CA GLY A 368 9.50 -16.64 11.87
C GLY A 368 10.97 -16.99 12.17
N PHE A 369 11.83 -16.90 11.15
CA PHE A 369 13.26 -17.18 11.27
C PHE A 369 13.95 -16.24 12.27
N LEU A 370 13.76 -14.93 12.14
CA LEU A 370 14.39 -13.95 13.03
C LEU A 370 13.84 -14.02 14.44
N SER A 371 12.52 -14.20 14.59
CA SER A 371 11.90 -14.36 15.91
C SER A 371 12.53 -15.55 16.65
N SER A 372 12.60 -16.71 16.01
CA SER A 372 13.20 -17.91 16.59
C SER A 372 14.72 -17.75 16.85
N SER A 373 15.46 -17.18 15.89
CA SER A 373 16.90 -16.97 16.04
C SER A 373 17.23 -16.03 17.21
N LEU A 374 16.48 -14.93 17.36
CA LEU A 374 16.67 -14.02 18.49
C LEU A 374 16.43 -14.71 19.84
N GLN A 375 15.43 -15.57 19.94
CA GLN A 375 15.15 -16.32 21.17
C GLN A 375 16.23 -17.38 21.45
N ILE A 376 16.73 -18.08 20.42
CA ILE A 376 17.79 -19.08 20.56
C ILE A 376 19.10 -18.45 21.04
N HIS A 377 19.51 -17.34 20.40
CA HIS A 377 20.85 -16.77 20.64
C HIS A 377 20.90 -15.79 21.82
N LEU A 378 19.80 -15.10 22.14
CA LEU A 378 19.76 -14.14 23.24
C LEU A 378 19.08 -14.71 24.50
N GLY A 379 18.33 -15.81 24.35
CA GLY A 379 17.53 -16.41 25.41
C GLY A 379 16.08 -15.94 25.40
N ALA A 380 15.19 -16.82 25.82
CA ALA A 380 13.73 -16.61 25.78
C ALA A 380 13.24 -15.41 26.63
N THR A 381 14.01 -14.99 27.63
CA THR A 381 13.66 -13.90 28.55
C THR A 381 14.37 -12.58 28.25
N PHE A 382 15.27 -12.56 27.27
CA PHE A 382 16.11 -11.39 26.97
C PHE A 382 15.30 -10.11 26.78
N PHE A 383 14.20 -10.18 26.06
CA PHE A 383 13.34 -9.01 25.76
C PHE A 383 12.38 -8.63 26.90
N GLN A 384 12.42 -9.35 28.02
CA GLN A 384 11.57 -9.07 29.21
C GLN A 384 12.19 -8.04 30.17
N PHE A 385 13.33 -7.44 29.84
CA PHE A 385 14.04 -6.49 30.71
C PHE A 385 13.19 -5.28 31.15
N ALA A 386 12.19 -4.89 30.35
CA ALA A 386 11.22 -3.83 30.69
C ALA A 386 9.86 -4.37 31.09
N GLY A 387 9.79 -5.66 31.45
CA GLY A 387 8.55 -6.37 31.82
C GLY A 387 7.97 -7.20 30.68
N ARG A 388 7.28 -8.29 31.01
CA ARG A 388 6.69 -9.24 30.06
C ARG A 388 5.69 -8.59 29.09
N GLY A 389 4.97 -7.56 29.54
CA GLY A 389 3.98 -6.85 28.70
C GLY A 389 4.60 -6.09 27.53
N LEU A 390 5.90 -5.69 27.63
CA LEU A 390 6.63 -4.96 26.59
C LEU A 390 7.56 -5.88 25.76
N GLU A 391 7.66 -7.15 26.11
CA GLU A 391 8.49 -8.12 25.38
C GLU A 391 8.21 -8.13 23.85
N PRO A 392 6.93 -8.21 23.38
CA PRO A 392 6.64 -8.22 21.94
C PRO A 392 7.15 -6.96 21.22
N LEU A 393 7.06 -5.80 21.89
CA LEU A 393 7.53 -4.53 21.35
C LEU A 393 9.05 -4.52 21.15
N PHE A 394 9.83 -4.93 22.15
CA PHE A 394 11.29 -4.90 22.06
C PHE A 394 11.84 -5.95 21.09
N GLN A 395 11.26 -7.15 21.09
CA GLN A 395 11.59 -8.17 20.10
C GLN A 395 11.25 -7.69 18.68
N GLY A 396 10.05 -7.19 18.48
CA GLY A 396 9.60 -6.66 17.19
C GLY A 396 10.43 -5.46 16.72
N ALA A 397 10.79 -4.53 17.61
CA ALA A 397 11.66 -3.40 17.29
C ALA A 397 13.05 -3.85 16.83
N THR A 398 13.60 -4.88 17.47
CA THR A 398 14.87 -5.48 17.04
C THR A 398 14.75 -6.12 15.67
N MET A 399 13.67 -6.87 15.39
CA MET A 399 13.41 -7.46 14.08
C MET A 399 13.25 -6.38 13.00
N LEU A 400 12.47 -5.33 13.27
CA LEU A 400 12.26 -4.20 12.37
C LEU A 400 13.57 -3.48 12.04
N PHE A 401 14.44 -3.31 13.05
CA PHE A 401 15.76 -2.74 12.86
C PHE A 401 16.65 -3.62 11.98
N LEU A 402 16.64 -4.96 12.19
CA LEU A 402 17.36 -5.90 11.35
C LEU A 402 16.87 -5.90 9.89
N TYR A 403 15.55 -5.85 9.67
CA TYR A 403 14.97 -5.67 8.32
C TYR A 403 15.51 -4.40 7.66
N TRP A 404 15.50 -3.30 8.41
CA TRP A 404 16.01 -2.03 7.90
C TRP A 404 17.51 -2.09 7.59
N LEU A 405 18.33 -2.76 8.40
CA LEU A 405 19.76 -2.95 8.12
C LEU A 405 20.02 -3.76 6.84
N ILE A 406 19.22 -4.80 6.57
CA ILE A 406 19.29 -5.56 5.31
C ILE A 406 18.98 -4.64 4.13
N LEU A 407 17.91 -3.85 4.22
CA LEU A 407 17.54 -2.89 3.18
C LEU A 407 18.56 -1.78 3.00
N LEU A 408 19.19 -1.31 4.08
CA LEU A 408 20.29 -0.34 4.03
C LEU A 408 21.52 -0.93 3.31
N TRP A 409 21.88 -2.17 3.62
CA TRP A 409 22.95 -2.87 2.92
C TRP A 409 22.64 -3.01 1.43
N MET A 410 21.43 -3.43 1.04
CA MET A 410 21.01 -3.50 -0.35
C MET A 410 21.07 -2.12 -1.01
N TYR A 411 20.64 -1.06 -0.32
CA TYR A 411 20.70 0.33 -0.82
C TYR A 411 22.14 0.76 -1.09
N GLN A 412 23.06 0.51 -0.16
CA GLN A 412 24.49 0.86 -0.30
C GLN A 412 25.15 0.11 -1.46
N ARG A 413 24.78 -1.17 -1.65
CA ARG A 413 25.26 -2.02 -2.75
C ARG A 413 24.53 -1.76 -4.07
N LYS A 414 23.56 -0.84 -4.11
CA LYS A 414 22.72 -0.54 -5.29
C LYS A 414 21.97 -1.78 -5.81
N LEU A 415 21.62 -2.71 -4.94
CA LEU A 415 20.83 -3.90 -5.25
C LEU A 415 19.36 -3.53 -5.11
N PHE A 416 18.68 -3.34 -6.24
CA PHE A 416 17.27 -2.98 -6.27
C PHE A 416 16.48 -4.07 -6.99
N LEU A 417 15.59 -4.74 -6.25
CA LEU A 417 14.65 -5.70 -6.85
C LEU A 417 13.61 -4.91 -7.67
N LYS A 418 13.61 -5.18 -8.96
CA LYS A 418 12.65 -4.62 -9.91
C LYS A 418 11.86 -5.77 -10.52
N VAL A 419 10.58 -5.79 -10.27
CA VAL A 419 9.62 -6.65 -10.96
C VAL A 419 8.85 -5.82 -11.97
#